data_0656c51d2fc3d16a7f91a702fc746959
#
_entry.id   0656c51d2fc3d16a7f91a702fc746959
#
_cell.length_a   1.000
_cell.length_b   1.000
_cell.length_c   1.000
_cell.angle_alpha   90.00
_cell.angle_beta   90.00
_cell.angle_gamma   90.00
#
_symmetry.space_group_name_H-M   'P 1'
#
loop_
_entity.id
_entity.type
_entity.pdbx_description
1 polymer ?
#
loop_
_entity_poly.entity_id
_entity_poly.type
_entity_poly.pdbx_seq_one_letter_code
_entity_poly.pdbx_strand_id
1 'polypeptide(L)'
;INIHWDRVEKEKGEFDWAPYDTSLDALLRYDIVPFVSLTGGNGMYTGTGTYDDPKLAAIYGDSPLPPLDDKGKAGWLNYVTTAVNRYKDRIRHWEVWNEPNHRNYWGAPPDGHAYGELVRYTVEKILELHPDAKIIAGSMAGISADFTDKFLSRCDPEKIDVISFHNYGNRPENRVYAIEKFKKVLDSYKPGFEIWQGECGIASTSRTTGYRSTGPGGPAIQAKWLLRQSFVDTWFCHATLSNYFKLFDDGELEPELTARKPSGPDKWFGAPERNGSRMHAEGVNAKCLLSVPDRTPKPAYYAYQNLCAAMDDRYKRAEPAYRFRVANPGQFHGIGEYEDAFPSVPLLAAYESEDAAFLAYWLPWIPQEYVVDFAKVSLEVDVSFKEPLLMDLITGMVYSIDVVTPGSGKSVFAKLP
;
A
#
# COMPACT_ATOMS: atom_id res chain seq x y z
N ILE A 1 7.74 7.51 -4.15
CA ILE A 1 8.10 8.81 -3.53
C ILE A 1 7.00 9.82 -3.84
N ASN A 2 6.43 10.47 -2.80
CA ASN A 2 5.42 11.51 -2.96
C ASN A 2 6.12 12.88 -3.06
N ILE A 3 6.09 13.51 -4.21
CA ILE A 3 6.58 14.88 -4.39
C ILE A 3 5.40 15.83 -4.20
N HIS A 4 5.45 16.62 -3.14
CA HIS A 4 4.40 17.58 -2.81
C HIS A 4 4.67 18.94 -3.46
N TRP A 5 3.71 19.45 -4.21
CA TRP A 5 3.85 20.71 -4.93
C TRP A 5 4.15 21.90 -4.00
N ASP A 6 3.41 22.03 -2.90
CA ASP A 6 3.62 23.11 -1.91
C ASP A 6 4.97 23.02 -1.15
N ARG A 7 5.61 21.84 -1.18
CA ARG A 7 6.91 21.64 -0.52
C ARG A 7 8.09 21.98 -1.41
N VAL A 8 7.95 21.71 -2.72
CA VAL A 8 9.01 22.03 -3.69
C VAL A 8 8.92 23.48 -4.18
N GLU A 9 7.74 24.07 -4.25
CA GLU A 9 7.51 25.44 -4.68
C GLU A 9 6.96 26.29 -3.52
N LYS A 10 7.85 26.76 -2.66
CA LYS A 10 7.52 27.62 -1.51
C LYS A 10 7.36 29.08 -1.89
N GLU A 11 8.05 29.51 -2.92
CA GLU A 11 7.95 30.80 -3.55
C GLU A 11 7.61 30.59 -5.02
N LYS A 12 6.76 31.45 -5.58
CA LYS A 12 6.20 31.27 -6.92
C LYS A 12 7.29 31.22 -8.00
N GLY A 13 7.38 30.08 -8.67
CA GLY A 13 8.35 29.84 -9.74
C GLY A 13 9.72 29.37 -9.25
N GLU A 14 9.93 29.25 -7.93
CA GLU A 14 11.19 28.76 -7.33
C GLU A 14 11.00 27.37 -6.75
N PHE A 15 11.74 26.41 -7.30
CA PHE A 15 11.60 24.99 -6.93
C PHE A 15 12.84 24.48 -6.18
N ASP A 16 12.65 23.95 -4.98
CA ASP A 16 13.65 23.23 -4.21
C ASP A 16 13.46 21.71 -4.34
N TRP A 17 14.32 21.09 -5.14
CA TRP A 17 14.30 19.65 -5.38
C TRP A 17 15.28 18.85 -4.52
N ALA A 18 16.13 19.50 -3.74
CA ALA A 18 17.24 18.84 -3.04
C ALA A 18 16.83 17.67 -2.14
N PRO A 19 15.71 17.73 -1.37
CA PRO A 19 15.28 16.60 -0.56
C PRO A 19 14.90 15.36 -1.38
N TYR A 20 14.32 15.59 -2.57
CA TYR A 20 13.89 14.51 -3.47
C TYR A 20 15.04 13.95 -4.28
N ASP A 21 15.98 14.79 -4.71
CA ASP A 21 17.22 14.35 -5.37
C ASP A 21 17.97 13.35 -4.50
N THR A 22 18.17 13.68 -3.22
CA THR A 22 18.85 12.80 -2.26
C THR A 22 18.15 11.46 -2.12
N SER A 23 16.82 11.46 -2.03
CA SER A 23 16.03 10.23 -1.90
C SER A 23 16.10 9.37 -3.15
N LEU A 24 16.00 9.99 -4.33
CA LEU A 24 16.08 9.30 -5.62
C LEU A 24 17.47 8.73 -5.88
N ASP A 25 18.52 9.49 -5.58
CA ASP A 25 19.91 9.03 -5.70
C ASP A 25 20.17 7.81 -4.80
N ALA A 26 19.59 7.81 -3.60
CA ALA A 26 19.71 6.67 -2.70
C ALA A 26 19.05 5.41 -3.25
N LEU A 27 17.84 5.52 -3.81
CA LEU A 27 17.12 4.38 -4.42
C LEU A 27 17.87 3.83 -5.63
N LEU A 28 18.24 4.70 -6.56
CA LEU A 28 18.91 4.31 -7.81
C LEU A 28 20.29 3.68 -7.58
N ARG A 29 20.99 4.07 -6.51
CA ARG A 29 22.26 3.45 -6.12
C ARG A 29 22.14 1.97 -5.80
N TYR A 30 20.96 1.52 -5.39
CA TYR A 30 20.66 0.13 -5.05
C TYR A 30 19.76 -0.56 -6.09
N ASP A 31 19.74 -0.04 -7.31
CA ASP A 31 18.94 -0.56 -8.43
C ASP A 31 17.43 -0.68 -8.12
N ILE A 32 16.93 0.16 -7.19
CA ILE A 32 15.52 0.23 -6.87
C ILE A 32 14.85 1.14 -7.88
N VAL A 33 13.89 0.61 -8.63
CA VAL A 33 13.10 1.37 -9.61
C VAL A 33 12.07 2.23 -8.89
N PRO A 34 12.20 3.56 -8.91
CA PRO A 34 11.26 4.42 -8.22
C PRO A 34 9.99 4.65 -9.04
N PHE A 35 8.86 4.79 -8.36
CA PHE A 35 7.72 5.53 -8.91
C PHE A 35 7.49 6.81 -8.10
N VAL A 36 7.03 7.83 -8.79
CA VAL A 36 6.83 9.16 -8.20
C VAL A 36 5.38 9.56 -8.31
N SER A 37 4.79 9.87 -7.17
CA SER A 37 3.47 10.48 -7.07
C SER A 37 3.60 12.00 -7.04
N LEU A 38 3.09 12.67 -8.08
CA LEU A 38 2.98 14.12 -8.13
C LEU A 38 1.70 14.52 -7.40
N THR A 39 1.82 15.23 -6.28
CA THR A 39 0.68 15.40 -5.37
C THR A 39 0.66 16.75 -4.64
N GLY A 40 -0.47 17.03 -4.02
CA GLY A 40 -0.73 18.21 -3.20
C GLY A 40 -1.13 19.44 -4.01
N GLY A 41 -2.02 20.25 -3.45
CA GLY A 41 -2.31 21.59 -3.93
C GLY A 41 -1.24 22.59 -3.47
N ASN A 42 -1.20 23.76 -4.11
CA ASN A 42 -0.37 24.86 -3.66
C ASN A 42 -1.23 26.13 -3.54
N GLY A 43 -1.42 26.58 -2.30
CA GLY A 43 -2.30 27.70 -1.96
C GLY A 43 -1.99 29.02 -2.68
N MET A 44 -0.75 29.22 -3.16
CA MET A 44 -0.38 30.40 -3.96
C MET A 44 -1.12 30.45 -5.30
N TYR A 45 -1.51 29.30 -5.81
CA TYR A 45 -2.21 29.15 -7.09
C TYR A 45 -3.68 28.80 -6.92
N THR A 46 -3.98 27.85 -6.04
CA THR A 46 -5.32 27.29 -5.89
C THR A 46 -6.14 27.97 -4.79
N GLY A 47 -5.47 28.72 -3.89
CA GLY A 47 -6.12 29.20 -2.67
C GLY A 47 -6.46 28.06 -1.70
N THR A 48 -7.23 28.40 -0.67
CA THR A 48 -7.85 27.45 0.27
C THR A 48 -9.37 27.55 0.17
N GLY A 49 -10.06 26.47 0.53
CA GLY A 49 -11.53 26.44 0.47
C GLY A 49 -12.16 27.37 1.54
N THR A 50 -13.22 28.06 1.13
CA THR A 50 -14.11 28.79 2.05
C THR A 50 -15.40 28.01 2.19
N TYR A 51 -15.79 27.67 3.40
CA TYR A 51 -16.94 26.82 3.68
C TYR A 51 -17.86 27.49 4.74
N ASP A 52 -19.12 27.67 4.38
CA ASP A 52 -20.14 28.21 5.31
C ASP A 52 -20.52 27.17 6.37
N ASP A 53 -20.46 25.89 6.04
CA ASP A 53 -20.65 24.79 7.00
C ASP A 53 -19.44 24.71 7.95
N PRO A 54 -19.62 24.92 9.27
CA PRO A 54 -18.51 24.86 10.23
C PRO A 54 -17.77 23.52 10.26
N LYS A 55 -18.44 22.40 9.90
CA LYS A 55 -17.80 21.08 9.82
C LYS A 55 -16.89 20.99 8.61
N LEU A 56 -17.30 21.51 7.46
CA LEU A 56 -16.47 21.56 6.26
C LEU A 56 -15.30 22.54 6.46
N ALA A 57 -15.55 23.71 7.04
CA ALA A 57 -14.50 24.66 7.37
C ALA A 57 -13.44 24.07 8.33
N ALA A 58 -13.86 23.27 9.31
CA ALA A 58 -12.95 22.59 10.23
C ALA A 58 -12.12 21.50 9.55
N ILE A 59 -12.62 20.91 8.46
CA ILE A 59 -11.94 19.84 7.72
C ILE A 59 -11.01 20.37 6.63
N TYR A 60 -11.47 21.34 5.86
CA TYR A 60 -10.84 21.77 4.60
C TYR A 60 -10.31 23.20 4.61
N GLY A 61 -10.72 24.03 5.57
CA GLY A 61 -10.52 25.49 5.53
C GLY A 61 -9.07 25.97 5.36
N ASP A 62 -8.10 25.17 5.81
CA ASP A 62 -6.67 25.49 5.68
C ASP A 62 -5.95 24.66 4.59
N SER A 63 -6.70 23.80 3.90
CA SER A 63 -6.11 22.93 2.88
C SER A 63 -6.08 23.63 1.52
N PRO A 64 -4.96 23.59 0.79
CA PRO A 64 -4.93 24.03 -0.60
C PRO A 64 -5.95 23.23 -1.42
N LEU A 65 -6.69 23.94 -2.29
CA LEU A 65 -7.64 23.31 -3.18
C LEU A 65 -6.91 22.50 -4.28
N PRO A 66 -7.56 21.49 -4.87
CA PRO A 66 -7.03 20.85 -6.06
C PRO A 66 -6.98 21.85 -7.24
N PRO A 67 -6.06 21.67 -8.20
CA PRO A 67 -5.80 22.64 -9.28
C PRO A 67 -6.83 22.50 -10.42
N LEU A 68 -8.07 22.89 -10.18
CA LEU A 68 -9.19 22.70 -11.12
C LEU A 68 -9.55 23.96 -11.91
N ASP A 69 -9.28 25.14 -11.40
CA ASP A 69 -9.45 26.40 -12.14
C ASP A 69 -8.25 26.70 -13.06
N ASP A 70 -8.40 27.66 -13.95
CA ASP A 70 -7.38 27.98 -14.95
C ASP A 70 -6.03 28.36 -14.31
N LYS A 71 -6.05 29.11 -13.21
CA LYS A 71 -4.83 29.54 -12.50
C LYS A 71 -4.15 28.36 -11.81
N GLY A 72 -4.91 27.54 -11.10
CA GLY A 72 -4.43 26.34 -10.45
C GLY A 72 -3.87 25.33 -11.47
N LYS A 73 -4.60 25.09 -12.55
CA LYS A 73 -4.17 24.24 -13.66
C LYS A 73 -2.87 24.71 -14.30
N ALA A 74 -2.74 26.01 -14.56
CA ALA A 74 -1.50 26.57 -15.14
C ALA A 74 -0.30 26.37 -14.20
N GLY A 75 -0.47 26.62 -12.89
CA GLY A 75 0.56 26.40 -11.88
C GLY A 75 0.93 24.92 -11.74
N TRP A 76 -0.07 24.03 -11.69
CA TRP A 76 0.13 22.59 -11.64
C TRP A 76 0.90 22.06 -12.86
N LEU A 77 0.52 22.48 -14.07
CA LEU A 77 1.21 22.07 -15.28
C LEU A 77 2.65 22.59 -15.34
N ASN A 78 2.94 23.77 -14.78
CA ASN A 78 4.31 24.24 -14.62
C ASN A 78 5.11 23.37 -13.64
N TYR A 79 4.52 23.02 -12.49
CA TYR A 79 5.12 22.08 -11.53
C TYR A 79 5.39 20.71 -12.17
N VAL A 80 4.39 20.11 -12.85
CA VAL A 80 4.52 18.84 -13.56
C VAL A 80 5.63 18.92 -14.61
N THR A 81 5.65 19.98 -15.41
CA THR A 81 6.68 20.20 -16.43
C THR A 81 8.07 20.23 -15.83
N THR A 82 8.24 20.96 -14.72
CA THR A 82 9.53 21.11 -14.06
C THR A 82 9.98 19.77 -13.44
N ALA A 83 9.07 19.04 -12.80
CA ALA A 83 9.35 17.73 -12.23
C ALA A 83 9.74 16.69 -13.30
N VAL A 84 8.93 16.58 -14.36
CA VAL A 84 9.17 15.61 -15.44
C VAL A 84 10.48 15.91 -16.16
N ASN A 85 10.74 17.16 -16.55
CA ASN A 85 12.00 17.53 -17.21
C ASN A 85 13.24 17.27 -16.35
N ARG A 86 13.10 17.39 -15.01
CA ARG A 86 14.19 17.09 -14.09
C ARG A 86 14.48 15.59 -13.98
N TYR A 87 13.46 14.75 -13.98
CA TYR A 87 13.58 13.36 -13.56
C TYR A 87 13.31 12.31 -14.65
N LYS A 88 12.84 12.67 -15.86
CA LYS A 88 12.44 11.73 -16.93
C LYS A 88 13.54 10.74 -17.36
N ASP A 89 14.81 11.15 -17.25
CA ASP A 89 15.94 10.28 -17.59
C ASP A 89 16.27 9.26 -16.47
N ARG A 90 15.61 9.37 -15.31
CA ARG A 90 15.84 8.58 -14.11
C ARG A 90 14.59 7.87 -13.59
N ILE A 91 13.41 8.39 -13.92
CA ILE A 91 12.11 7.92 -13.47
C ILE A 91 11.22 7.67 -14.67
N ARG A 92 10.70 6.46 -14.77
CA ARG A 92 9.73 6.10 -15.80
C ARG A 92 8.29 6.12 -15.31
N HIS A 93 8.07 5.93 -14.01
CA HIS A 93 6.76 5.68 -13.41
C HIS A 93 6.24 6.93 -12.71
N TRP A 94 5.12 7.47 -13.21
CA TRP A 94 4.52 8.69 -12.72
C TRP A 94 3.10 8.47 -12.26
N GLU A 95 2.83 8.74 -11.00
CA GLU A 95 1.52 8.64 -10.38
C GLU A 95 0.89 10.03 -10.21
N VAL A 96 -0.40 10.13 -10.53
CA VAL A 96 -1.16 11.38 -10.42
C VAL A 96 -1.91 11.44 -9.12
N TRP A 97 -1.50 12.36 -8.25
CA TRP A 97 -2.08 12.63 -6.94
C TRP A 97 -1.85 11.53 -5.90
N ASN A 98 -2.32 11.78 -4.65
CA ASN A 98 -2.36 10.83 -3.53
C ASN A 98 -3.74 10.86 -2.88
N GLU A 99 -4.41 9.73 -2.77
CA GLU A 99 -5.71 9.53 -2.15
C GLU A 99 -6.78 10.59 -2.51
N PRO A 100 -7.07 10.80 -3.82
CA PRO A 100 -8.01 11.83 -4.26
C PRO A 100 -9.45 11.59 -3.79
N ASN A 101 -9.77 10.35 -3.38
CA ASN A 101 -11.06 9.99 -2.80
C ASN A 101 -11.09 10.15 -1.27
N HIS A 102 -10.01 10.66 -0.66
CA HIS A 102 -9.94 10.90 0.77
C HIS A 102 -9.90 12.39 1.08
N ARG A 103 -10.85 12.83 1.92
CA ARG A 103 -11.07 14.23 2.25
C ARG A 103 -9.83 15.01 2.73
N ASN A 104 -8.89 14.33 3.39
CA ASN A 104 -7.71 15.00 3.95
C ASN A 104 -6.60 15.24 2.92
N TYR A 105 -6.66 14.57 1.76
CA TYR A 105 -5.62 14.65 0.73
C TYR A 105 -6.09 15.36 -0.52
N TRP A 106 -7.41 15.37 -0.77
CA TRP A 106 -7.97 16.10 -1.91
C TRP A 106 -8.03 17.62 -1.66
N GLY A 107 -8.13 18.05 -0.40
CA GLY A 107 -8.24 19.47 -0.03
C GLY A 107 -9.64 20.06 -0.16
N ALA A 108 -10.59 19.25 -0.65
CA ALA A 108 -12.01 19.57 -0.84
C ALA A 108 -12.84 18.31 -0.61
N PRO A 109 -14.19 18.38 -0.62
CA PRO A 109 -15.01 17.17 -0.72
C PRO A 109 -14.58 16.35 -1.95
N PRO A 110 -14.28 15.04 -1.80
CA PRO A 110 -13.78 14.23 -2.90
C PRO A 110 -14.77 14.14 -4.07
N ASP A 111 -14.25 14.38 -5.28
CA ASP A 111 -15.01 14.29 -6.52
C ASP A 111 -14.22 13.51 -7.58
N GLY A 112 -14.74 12.33 -7.96
CA GLY A 112 -14.09 11.47 -8.95
C GLY A 112 -14.04 12.09 -10.34
N HIS A 113 -15.05 12.86 -10.75
CA HIS A 113 -15.03 13.54 -12.06
C HIS A 113 -13.98 14.66 -12.11
N ALA A 114 -13.88 15.44 -11.02
CA ALA A 114 -12.85 16.49 -10.92
C ALA A 114 -11.44 15.89 -10.90
N TYR A 115 -11.25 14.76 -10.20
CA TYR A 115 -9.99 14.02 -10.24
C TYR A 115 -9.68 13.47 -11.65
N GLY A 116 -10.68 12.98 -12.38
CA GLY A 116 -10.51 12.51 -13.74
C GLY A 116 -10.05 13.64 -14.71
N GLU A 117 -10.56 14.87 -14.54
CA GLU A 117 -10.06 16.03 -15.28
C GLU A 117 -8.60 16.35 -14.92
N LEU A 118 -8.23 16.29 -13.64
CA LEU A 118 -6.84 16.44 -13.20
C LEU A 118 -5.92 15.38 -13.85
N VAL A 119 -6.35 14.12 -13.84
CA VAL A 119 -5.62 13.02 -14.51
C VAL A 119 -5.43 13.32 -15.98
N ARG A 120 -6.51 13.70 -16.69
CA ARG A 120 -6.47 13.94 -18.13
C ARG A 120 -5.38 14.93 -18.54
N TYR A 121 -5.40 16.15 -18.03
CA TYR A 121 -4.42 17.15 -18.46
C TYR A 121 -3.02 16.92 -17.88
N THR A 122 -2.90 16.23 -16.74
CA THR A 122 -1.60 15.87 -16.17
C THR A 122 -0.92 14.80 -17.01
N VAL A 123 -1.65 13.75 -17.40
CA VAL A 123 -1.16 12.66 -18.25
C VAL A 123 -0.78 13.17 -19.64
N GLU A 124 -1.62 14.03 -20.25
CA GLU A 124 -1.30 14.69 -21.51
C GLU A 124 0.05 15.42 -21.44
N LYS A 125 0.29 16.17 -20.35
CA LYS A 125 1.55 16.89 -20.14
C LYS A 125 2.73 15.94 -19.89
N ILE A 126 2.57 14.90 -19.09
CA ILE A 126 3.64 13.93 -18.84
C ILE A 126 4.05 13.26 -20.16
N LEU A 127 3.11 12.76 -20.94
CA LEU A 127 3.38 12.06 -22.21
C LEU A 127 3.92 12.98 -23.32
N GLU A 128 3.57 14.27 -23.30
CA GLU A 128 4.20 15.27 -24.17
C GLU A 128 5.71 15.39 -23.90
N LEU A 129 6.13 15.33 -22.64
CA LEU A 129 7.51 15.54 -22.20
C LEU A 129 8.33 14.24 -22.10
N HIS A 130 7.66 13.13 -21.88
CA HIS A 130 8.20 11.79 -21.65
C HIS A 130 7.28 10.73 -22.28
N PRO A 131 7.35 10.51 -23.62
CA PRO A 131 6.43 9.61 -24.32
C PRO A 131 6.44 8.15 -23.82
N ASP A 132 7.57 7.69 -23.27
CA ASP A 132 7.74 6.33 -22.75
C ASP A 132 7.41 6.22 -21.25
N ALA A 133 6.81 7.25 -20.65
CA ALA A 133 6.40 7.22 -19.25
C ALA A 133 5.36 6.12 -19.01
N LYS A 134 5.47 5.44 -17.88
CA LYS A 134 4.42 4.56 -17.35
C LYS A 134 3.52 5.36 -16.40
N ILE A 135 2.27 5.44 -16.76
CA ILE A 135 1.28 6.29 -16.09
C ILE A 135 0.48 5.48 -15.06
N ILE A 136 0.47 5.99 -13.84
CA ILE A 136 -0.28 5.43 -12.72
C ILE A 136 -1.35 6.45 -12.31
N ALA A 137 -2.61 5.99 -12.19
CA ALA A 137 -3.72 6.80 -11.70
C ALA A 137 -4.49 6.04 -10.61
N GLY A 138 -5.33 6.75 -9.88
CA GLY A 138 -6.10 6.18 -8.78
C GLY A 138 -5.52 6.58 -7.44
N SER A 139 -4.44 5.95 -7.00
CA SER A 139 -3.84 6.18 -5.66
C SER A 139 -4.90 6.28 -4.55
N MET A 140 -5.95 5.47 -4.66
CA MET A 140 -7.16 5.62 -3.88
C MET A 140 -7.00 5.11 -2.44
N ALA A 141 -7.56 5.82 -1.49
CA ALA A 141 -7.75 5.30 -0.12
C ALA A 141 -8.76 4.14 -0.14
N GLY A 142 -8.28 2.91 -0.26
CA GLY A 142 -9.06 1.70 -0.43
C GLY A 142 -9.53 1.46 -1.87
N ILE A 143 -10.13 0.30 -2.09
CA ILE A 143 -10.67 -0.10 -3.39
C ILE A 143 -12.07 0.52 -3.56
N SER A 144 -12.23 1.40 -4.54
CA SER A 144 -13.49 2.10 -4.81
C SER A 144 -13.87 2.03 -6.29
N ALA A 145 -14.73 1.09 -6.64
CA ALA A 145 -15.23 0.94 -8.00
C ALA A 145 -16.02 2.18 -8.50
N ASP A 146 -16.83 2.78 -7.63
CA ASP A 146 -17.61 3.97 -7.96
C ASP A 146 -16.74 5.21 -8.25
N PHE A 147 -15.72 5.43 -7.44
CA PHE A 147 -14.77 6.53 -7.68
C PHE A 147 -13.96 6.29 -8.96
N THR A 148 -13.58 5.03 -9.22
CA THR A 148 -12.85 4.63 -10.42
C THR A 148 -13.67 4.88 -11.68
N ASP A 149 -14.94 4.48 -11.69
CA ASP A 149 -15.85 4.72 -12.79
C ASP A 149 -15.97 6.23 -13.11
N LYS A 150 -16.16 7.04 -12.07
CA LYS A 150 -16.25 8.50 -12.21
C LYS A 150 -15.00 9.12 -12.82
N PHE A 151 -13.80 8.75 -12.33
CA PHE A 151 -12.59 9.40 -12.87
C PHE A 151 -12.21 8.89 -14.26
N LEU A 152 -12.36 7.61 -14.54
CA LEU A 152 -12.08 7.05 -15.87
C LEU A 152 -13.02 7.60 -16.93
N SER A 153 -14.25 7.98 -16.57
CA SER A 153 -15.19 8.62 -17.49
C SER A 153 -14.76 10.02 -17.96
N ARG A 154 -13.71 10.61 -17.38
CA ARG A 154 -13.23 11.98 -17.64
C ARG A 154 -11.82 12.08 -18.20
N CYS A 155 -11.13 10.97 -18.34
CA CYS A 155 -9.79 10.90 -18.90
C CYS A 155 -9.74 9.89 -20.05
N ASP A 156 -8.59 9.75 -20.70
CA ASP A 156 -8.34 8.75 -21.72
C ASP A 156 -7.73 7.48 -21.09
N PRO A 157 -8.51 6.41 -20.94
CA PRO A 157 -8.03 5.18 -20.30
C PRO A 157 -6.86 4.52 -21.03
N GLU A 158 -6.74 4.73 -22.36
CA GLU A 158 -5.65 4.15 -23.16
C GLU A 158 -4.28 4.76 -22.81
N LYS A 159 -4.25 5.94 -22.21
CA LYS A 159 -3.04 6.61 -21.75
C LYS A 159 -2.63 6.26 -20.31
N ILE A 160 -3.37 5.39 -19.65
CA ILE A 160 -3.11 4.97 -18.28
C ILE A 160 -2.69 3.50 -18.30
N ASP A 161 -1.58 3.17 -17.68
CA ASP A 161 -1.04 1.80 -17.61
C ASP A 161 -1.52 1.08 -16.35
N VAL A 162 -1.58 1.79 -15.23
CA VAL A 162 -1.79 1.22 -13.90
C VAL A 162 -2.90 1.95 -13.17
N ILE A 163 -3.77 1.18 -12.52
CA ILE A 163 -4.70 1.73 -11.53
C ILE A 163 -4.25 1.30 -10.13
N SER A 164 -4.00 2.28 -9.26
CA SER A 164 -3.47 2.06 -7.93
C SER A 164 -4.49 2.32 -6.82
N PHE A 165 -4.31 1.62 -5.71
CA PHE A 165 -5.07 1.82 -4.47
C PHE A 165 -4.18 1.61 -3.24
N HIS A 166 -4.61 2.13 -2.10
CA HIS A 166 -3.97 1.94 -0.80
C HIS A 166 -4.84 1.04 0.08
N ASN A 167 -4.25 0.03 0.68
CA ASN A 167 -5.00 -0.95 1.46
C ASN A 167 -4.59 -0.95 2.94
N TYR A 168 -5.19 -0.07 3.71
CA TYR A 168 -5.03 -0.04 5.16
C TYR A 168 -6.18 -0.75 5.87
N GLY A 169 -5.87 -1.52 6.89
CA GLY A 169 -6.87 -2.20 7.71
C GLY A 169 -6.24 -3.20 8.68
N ASN A 170 -7.00 -3.65 9.68
CA ASN A 170 -6.51 -4.60 10.67
C ASN A 170 -6.39 -6.03 10.12
N ARG A 171 -7.19 -6.35 9.12
CA ARG A 171 -7.18 -7.61 8.38
C ARG A 171 -6.99 -7.31 6.90
N PRO A 172 -5.91 -7.79 6.30
CA PRO A 172 -5.68 -7.65 4.85
C PRO A 172 -6.86 -8.11 4.00
N GLU A 173 -7.48 -9.22 4.39
CA GLU A 173 -8.54 -9.90 3.66
C GLU A 173 -9.86 -9.11 3.56
N ASN A 174 -10.05 -8.11 4.41
CA ASN A 174 -11.30 -7.33 4.45
C ASN A 174 -11.61 -6.54 3.17
N ARG A 175 -10.67 -6.39 2.26
CA ARG A 175 -10.85 -5.65 1.00
C ARG A 175 -11.10 -6.54 -0.21
N VAL A 176 -10.90 -7.85 -0.08
CA VAL A 176 -11.01 -8.80 -1.19
C VAL A 176 -12.40 -8.77 -1.85
N TYR A 177 -13.46 -8.57 -1.05
CA TYR A 177 -14.81 -8.53 -1.59
C TYR A 177 -15.06 -7.39 -2.60
N ALA A 178 -14.28 -6.30 -2.51
CA ALA A 178 -14.44 -5.14 -3.39
C ALA A 178 -13.77 -5.32 -4.75
N ILE A 179 -12.85 -6.30 -4.88
CA ILE A 179 -12.00 -6.44 -6.06
C ILE A 179 -12.79 -6.84 -7.31
N GLU A 180 -13.77 -7.70 -7.18
CA GLU A 180 -14.56 -8.17 -8.32
C GLU A 180 -15.35 -7.04 -8.99
N LYS A 181 -15.99 -6.19 -8.19
CA LYS A 181 -16.69 -5.01 -8.70
C LYS A 181 -15.71 -4.00 -9.32
N PHE A 182 -14.57 -3.82 -8.69
CA PHE A 182 -13.51 -2.94 -9.18
C PHE A 182 -12.97 -3.40 -10.54
N LYS A 183 -12.63 -4.67 -10.68
CA LYS A 183 -12.16 -5.25 -11.96
C LYS A 183 -13.19 -5.11 -13.08
N LYS A 184 -14.48 -5.36 -12.79
CA LYS A 184 -15.55 -5.16 -13.78
C LYS A 184 -15.62 -3.73 -14.29
N VAL A 185 -15.39 -2.75 -13.43
CA VAL A 185 -15.30 -1.35 -13.85
C VAL A 185 -14.07 -1.14 -14.72
N LEU A 186 -12.89 -1.61 -14.31
CA LEU A 186 -11.67 -1.49 -15.12
C LEU A 186 -11.84 -2.09 -16.51
N ASP A 187 -12.33 -3.34 -16.59
CA ASP A 187 -12.53 -4.06 -17.84
C ASP A 187 -13.56 -3.40 -18.78
N SER A 188 -14.48 -2.60 -18.23
CA SER A 188 -15.45 -1.83 -19.03
C SER A 188 -14.84 -0.63 -19.74
N TYR A 189 -13.70 -0.13 -19.29
CA TYR A 189 -12.97 0.97 -19.93
C TYR A 189 -11.82 0.45 -20.80
N LYS A 190 -10.96 -0.39 -20.22
CA LYS A 190 -9.82 -0.97 -20.91
C LYS A 190 -9.46 -2.33 -20.28
N PRO A 191 -9.52 -3.42 -21.01
CA PRO A 191 -9.02 -4.71 -20.54
C PRO A 191 -7.51 -4.66 -20.28
N GLY A 192 -7.08 -5.27 -19.20
CA GLY A 192 -5.65 -5.48 -18.94
C GLY A 192 -4.93 -4.30 -18.26
N PHE A 193 -5.63 -3.41 -17.57
CA PHE A 193 -4.98 -2.52 -16.63
C PHE A 193 -4.13 -3.31 -15.63
N GLU A 194 -2.90 -2.87 -15.40
CA GLU A 194 -2.20 -3.33 -14.23
C GLU A 194 -2.85 -2.76 -12.95
N ILE A 195 -2.85 -3.54 -11.90
CA ILE A 195 -3.35 -3.13 -10.59
C ILE A 195 -2.17 -3.06 -9.64
N TRP A 196 -1.97 -1.92 -8.98
CA TRP A 196 -0.95 -1.76 -7.93
C TRP A 196 -1.59 -1.46 -6.59
N GLN A 197 -1.09 -2.12 -5.57
CA GLN A 197 -1.28 -1.67 -4.20
C GLN A 197 -0.12 -0.74 -3.86
N GLY A 198 -0.37 0.58 -3.92
CA GLY A 198 0.64 1.63 -3.85
C GLY A 198 1.08 1.98 -2.44
N GLU A 199 0.24 1.69 -1.42
CA GLU A 199 0.54 2.04 -0.04
C GLU A 199 -0.26 1.19 0.96
N CYS A 200 0.42 0.57 1.91
CA CYS A 200 -0.20 -0.12 3.03
C CYS A 200 0.70 -0.12 4.26
N GLY A 201 0.14 -0.44 5.42
CA GLY A 201 0.93 -0.58 6.64
C GLY A 201 0.08 -0.70 7.90
N ILE A 202 0.66 -1.29 8.93
CA ILE A 202 0.10 -1.38 10.27
C ILE A 202 1.15 -1.00 11.31
N ALA A 203 0.72 -0.39 12.42
CA ALA A 203 1.64 0.00 13.48
C ALA A 203 2.22 -1.19 14.24
N SER A 204 3.50 -1.11 14.61
CA SER A 204 4.18 -2.08 15.46
C SER A 204 3.94 -1.87 16.96
N THR A 205 3.04 -0.98 17.34
CA THR A 205 2.69 -0.68 18.73
C THR A 205 1.23 -0.99 19.01
N SER A 206 0.95 -1.47 20.21
CA SER A 206 -0.41 -1.83 20.66
C SER A 206 -1.29 -0.63 20.99
N ARG A 207 -0.78 0.59 20.97
CA ARG A 207 -1.58 1.75 21.30
C ARG A 207 -2.23 2.35 20.07
N THR A 208 -3.51 2.42 20.15
CA THR A 208 -4.40 3.28 19.41
C THR A 208 -4.00 4.73 19.58
N THR A 209 -3.08 5.18 18.81
CA THR A 209 -2.69 6.55 18.76
C THR A 209 -3.25 7.13 17.47
N GLY A 210 -4.33 7.86 17.54
CA GLY A 210 -4.89 8.69 16.47
C GLY A 210 -5.08 8.07 15.07
N TYR A 211 -4.24 7.20 14.64
CA TYR A 211 -4.49 6.28 13.52
C TYR A 211 -5.41 5.20 14.04
N ARG A 212 -6.55 5.06 13.43
CA ARG A 212 -7.56 4.06 13.75
C ARG A 212 -7.08 2.63 13.49
N SER A 213 -5.94 2.24 14.06
CA SER A 213 -5.69 0.82 14.23
C SER A 213 -6.51 0.38 15.43
N THR A 214 -7.69 -0.05 15.18
CA THR A 214 -8.60 -0.61 16.18
C THR A 214 -8.20 -2.03 16.58
N GLY A 215 -7.03 -2.48 16.15
CA GLY A 215 -6.50 -3.80 16.44
C GLY A 215 -5.33 -3.77 17.42
N PRO A 216 -5.00 -4.92 18.02
CA PRO A 216 -3.77 -5.06 18.75
C PRO A 216 -2.60 -4.78 17.82
N GLY A 217 -1.71 -3.86 18.18
CA GLY A 217 -0.44 -3.62 17.49
C GLY A 217 0.68 -4.34 18.22
N GLY A 218 1.72 -4.67 17.52
CA GLY A 218 2.93 -5.29 18.05
C GLY A 218 3.91 -5.63 16.92
N PRO A 219 5.21 -5.78 17.22
CA PRO A 219 6.20 -6.08 16.19
C PRO A 219 5.92 -7.39 15.44
N ALA A 220 5.51 -8.44 16.12
CA ALA A 220 5.17 -9.71 15.50
C ALA A 220 3.85 -9.63 14.72
N ILE A 221 2.87 -8.84 15.19
CA ILE A 221 1.63 -8.57 14.48
C ILE A 221 1.93 -7.85 13.18
N GLN A 222 2.78 -6.83 13.20
CA GLN A 222 3.20 -6.10 12.01
C GLN A 222 3.83 -7.02 10.97
N ALA A 223 4.73 -7.91 11.38
CA ALA A 223 5.39 -8.86 10.49
C ALA A 223 4.40 -9.85 9.84
N LYS A 224 3.51 -10.45 10.63
CA LYS A 224 2.45 -11.34 10.13
C LYS A 224 1.49 -10.63 9.19
N TRP A 225 1.11 -9.41 9.53
CA TRP A 225 0.21 -8.60 8.72
C TRP A 225 0.84 -8.24 7.38
N LEU A 226 2.12 -7.84 7.37
CA LEU A 226 2.86 -7.49 6.15
C LEU A 226 2.87 -8.66 5.15
N LEU A 227 3.25 -9.85 5.61
CA LEU A 227 3.29 -11.04 4.76
C LEU A 227 1.91 -11.36 4.18
N ARG A 228 0.89 -11.36 5.02
CA ARG A 228 -0.50 -11.61 4.57
C ARG A 228 -0.97 -10.55 3.59
N GLN A 229 -0.68 -9.27 3.85
CA GLN A 229 -1.04 -8.18 2.95
C GLN A 229 -0.42 -8.37 1.56
N SER A 230 0.87 -8.73 1.51
CA SER A 230 1.54 -8.98 0.23
C SER A 230 0.86 -10.10 -0.58
N PHE A 231 0.46 -11.19 0.08
CA PHE A 231 -0.25 -12.29 -0.60
C PHE A 231 -1.70 -11.94 -0.92
N VAL A 232 -2.39 -11.17 -0.09
CA VAL A 232 -3.74 -10.70 -0.39
C VAL A 232 -3.72 -9.79 -1.61
N ASP A 233 -2.80 -8.85 -1.67
CA ASP A 233 -2.69 -7.93 -2.80
C ASP A 233 -2.37 -8.68 -4.10
N THR A 234 -1.34 -9.51 -4.09
CA THR A 234 -0.86 -10.14 -5.32
C THR A 234 -1.72 -11.33 -5.77
N TRP A 235 -2.28 -12.10 -4.84
CA TRP A 235 -3.12 -13.24 -5.18
C TRP A 235 -4.59 -12.88 -5.36
N PHE A 236 -5.21 -12.30 -4.32
CA PHE A 236 -6.66 -12.05 -4.33
C PHE A 236 -7.04 -10.75 -5.03
N CYS A 237 -6.23 -9.71 -4.92
CA CYS A 237 -6.49 -8.43 -5.58
C CYS A 237 -5.84 -8.33 -6.97
N HIS A 238 -5.12 -9.34 -7.41
CA HIS A 238 -4.42 -9.38 -8.70
C HIS A 238 -3.42 -8.22 -8.90
N ALA A 239 -2.92 -7.66 -7.83
CA ALA A 239 -1.94 -6.60 -7.92
C ALA A 239 -0.58 -7.15 -8.39
N THR A 240 0.05 -6.46 -9.33
CA THR A 240 1.41 -6.78 -9.80
C THR A 240 2.49 -6.13 -8.93
N LEU A 241 2.09 -5.22 -8.03
CA LEU A 241 2.94 -4.60 -7.03
C LEU A 241 2.17 -4.49 -5.71
N SER A 242 2.84 -4.86 -4.60
CA SER A 242 2.40 -4.61 -3.23
C SER A 242 3.49 -3.82 -2.50
N ASN A 243 3.20 -2.56 -2.21
CA ASN A 243 4.16 -1.62 -1.63
C ASN A 243 3.84 -1.33 -0.17
N TYR A 244 4.84 -1.52 0.70
CA TYR A 244 4.70 -1.27 2.14
C TYR A 244 5.14 0.16 2.51
N PHE A 245 4.28 0.91 3.17
CA PHE A 245 4.55 2.25 3.65
C PHE A 245 4.91 2.22 5.14
N LYS A 246 6.16 2.47 5.53
CA LYS A 246 7.33 2.85 4.72
C LYS A 246 8.62 2.34 5.37
N LEU A 247 9.79 2.81 4.95
CA LEU A 247 11.06 2.29 5.44
C LEU A 247 11.37 2.77 6.86
N PHE A 248 11.29 4.07 7.14
CA PHE A 248 11.64 4.67 8.43
C PHE A 248 10.42 5.18 9.16
N ASP A 249 10.34 4.93 10.47
CA ASP A 249 9.37 5.61 11.33
C ASP A 249 9.58 7.13 11.28
N ASP A 250 8.49 7.90 11.31
CA ASP A 250 8.53 9.35 11.46
C ASP A 250 8.47 9.72 12.94
N GLY A 251 9.15 10.75 13.35
CA GLY A 251 9.05 11.24 14.72
C GLY A 251 10.30 12.01 15.18
N GLU A 252 10.77 11.74 16.36
CA GLU A 252 11.77 12.53 17.10
C GLU A 252 13.13 12.76 16.41
N LEU A 253 13.38 12.21 15.23
CA LEU A 253 14.62 12.48 14.49
C LEU A 253 14.73 13.91 13.96
N GLU A 254 13.61 14.65 13.91
CA GLU A 254 13.59 16.03 13.46
C GLU A 254 12.85 16.92 14.48
N PRO A 255 13.55 17.51 15.44
CA PRO A 255 12.96 18.43 16.41
C PRO A 255 12.18 19.59 15.77
N GLU A 256 12.56 20.00 14.56
CA GLU A 256 11.89 21.07 13.81
C GLU A 256 10.51 20.65 13.29
N LEU A 257 10.29 19.36 13.00
CA LEU A 257 8.98 18.84 12.61
C LEU A 257 8.02 18.72 13.80
N THR A 258 8.55 18.45 14.99
CA THR A 258 7.73 18.39 16.22
C THR A 258 7.30 19.78 16.70
N ALA A 259 8.06 20.80 16.36
CA ALA A 259 7.74 22.21 16.68
C ALA A 259 6.79 22.87 15.66
N ARG A 260 6.53 22.23 14.53
CA ARG A 260 5.68 22.78 13.48
C ARG A 260 4.21 22.69 13.88
N LYS A 261 3.51 23.82 13.80
CA LYS A 261 2.04 23.80 13.94
C LYS A 261 1.41 22.93 12.86
N PRO A 262 0.53 22.02 13.23
CA PRO A 262 -0.14 21.15 12.26
C PRO A 262 -0.98 21.98 11.30
N SER A 263 -0.81 21.74 10.01
CA SER A 263 -1.62 22.31 8.94
C SER A 263 -2.16 21.21 8.03
N GLY A 264 -3.37 21.40 7.55
CA GLY A 264 -3.98 20.42 6.61
C GLY A 264 -4.06 19.00 7.19
N PRO A 265 -3.56 17.99 6.48
CA PRO A 265 -3.60 16.59 6.90
C PRO A 265 -2.94 16.32 8.25
N ASP A 266 -1.90 17.05 8.61
CA ASP A 266 -1.18 16.86 9.87
C ASP A 266 -2.08 17.07 11.09
N LYS A 267 -3.09 17.94 10.98
CA LYS A 267 -4.11 18.12 12.03
C LYS A 267 -4.89 16.84 12.34
N TRP A 268 -5.04 15.98 11.36
CA TRP A 268 -5.82 14.75 11.46
C TRP A 268 -4.99 13.54 11.87
N PHE A 269 -3.74 13.56 11.48
CA PHE A 269 -2.82 12.45 11.73
C PHE A 269 -1.92 12.66 12.94
N GLY A 270 -2.27 13.61 13.78
CA GLY A 270 -1.74 13.65 15.13
C GLY A 270 -0.43 14.33 15.26
N ALA A 271 -0.38 15.51 14.75
CA ALA A 271 0.64 16.38 15.25
C ALA A 271 0.62 16.39 16.79
N PRO A 272 1.79 16.43 17.41
CA PRO A 272 1.95 16.30 18.86
C PRO A 272 1.05 17.23 19.69
N GLU A 273 0.83 18.43 19.22
CA GLU A 273 -0.02 19.43 19.87
C GLU A 273 -1.48 19.02 19.98
N ARG A 274 -1.97 18.25 19.01
CA ARG A 274 -3.38 17.86 18.95
C ARG A 274 -3.66 16.57 19.69
N ASN A 275 -2.77 15.61 19.54
CA ASN A 275 -3.01 14.27 20.02
C ASN A 275 -2.08 13.87 21.17
N GLY A 276 -1.18 14.76 21.56
CA GLY A 276 -0.21 14.46 22.60
C GLY A 276 0.44 13.10 22.35
N SER A 277 1.11 12.95 21.23
CA SER A 277 1.71 11.69 20.80
C SER A 277 0.74 10.53 20.54
N ARG A 278 -0.51 10.80 20.34
CA ARG A 278 -1.55 9.76 20.27
C ARG A 278 -1.55 8.93 19.00
N MET A 279 -1.00 9.45 17.93
CA MET A 279 -0.77 8.67 16.72
C MET A 279 0.34 7.68 16.87
N HIS A 280 1.22 7.98 17.76
CA HIS A 280 2.51 7.33 17.90
C HIS A 280 2.73 7.09 19.37
N ALA A 281 3.20 5.95 19.74
CA ALA A 281 3.83 5.80 21.03
C ALA A 281 4.97 6.84 21.06
N GLU A 282 4.88 7.84 21.91
CA GLU A 282 5.92 8.86 22.04
C GLU A 282 6.10 9.79 20.82
N GLY A 283 5.06 10.01 20.02
CA GLY A 283 5.14 10.91 18.86
C GLY A 283 5.69 10.29 17.58
N VAL A 284 5.87 8.98 17.53
CA VAL A 284 6.46 8.26 16.40
C VAL A 284 5.40 7.55 15.54
N ASN A 285 5.50 7.64 14.22
CA ASN A 285 4.72 6.82 13.30
C ASN A 285 5.31 5.41 13.24
N ALA A 286 4.78 4.51 14.05
CA ALA A 286 5.32 3.16 14.24
C ALA A 286 4.94 2.15 13.14
N LYS A 287 4.45 2.60 11.97
CA LYS A 287 4.09 1.70 10.85
C LYS A 287 5.29 1.22 10.03
N CYS A 288 6.41 1.88 10.12
CA CYS A 288 7.55 1.63 9.25
C CYS A 288 8.36 0.39 9.63
N LEU A 289 9.28 -0.01 8.76
CA LEU A 289 10.09 -1.23 8.91
C LEU A 289 11.27 -1.03 9.86
N LEU A 290 11.80 0.19 9.92
CA LEU A 290 12.90 0.57 10.80
C LEU A 290 12.41 1.54 11.86
N SER A 291 12.81 1.30 13.10
CA SER A 291 12.44 2.15 14.24
C SER A 291 13.29 3.42 14.31
N VAL A 292 12.81 4.41 15.04
CA VAL A 292 13.57 5.60 15.43
C VAL A 292 13.90 5.52 16.92
N PRO A 293 14.97 6.17 17.39
CA PRO A 293 15.94 7.01 16.63
C PRO A 293 17.06 6.21 15.95
N ASP A 294 17.24 4.95 16.33
CA ASP A 294 18.43 4.14 16.02
C ASP A 294 18.36 3.40 14.68
N ARG A 295 17.22 3.48 13.96
CA ARG A 295 16.95 2.78 12.72
C ARG A 295 17.08 1.24 12.82
N THR A 296 16.81 0.70 14.00
CA THR A 296 16.84 -0.74 14.23
C THR A 296 15.76 -1.44 13.39
N PRO A 297 16.11 -2.49 12.62
CA PRO A 297 15.14 -3.28 11.88
C PRO A 297 14.14 -3.96 12.82
N LYS A 298 12.86 -3.84 12.51
CA LYS A 298 11.78 -4.54 13.21
C LYS A 298 11.59 -5.95 12.66
N PRO A 299 10.89 -6.86 13.33
CA PRO A 299 10.54 -8.18 12.80
C PRO A 299 9.93 -8.14 11.40
N ALA A 300 9.12 -7.13 11.09
CA ALA A 300 8.52 -6.92 9.77
C ALA A 300 9.56 -6.66 8.67
N TYR A 301 10.69 -6.02 8.97
CA TYR A 301 11.79 -5.85 8.03
C TYR A 301 12.37 -7.20 7.60
N TYR A 302 12.66 -8.07 8.57
CA TYR A 302 13.22 -9.39 8.28
C TYR A 302 12.20 -10.31 7.58
N ALA A 303 10.94 -10.25 7.98
CA ALA A 303 9.88 -10.98 7.29
C ALA A 303 9.75 -10.54 5.82
N TYR A 304 9.84 -9.24 5.54
CA TYR A 304 9.82 -8.71 4.18
C TYR A 304 11.08 -9.12 3.39
N GLN A 305 12.25 -9.07 4.02
CA GLN A 305 13.50 -9.56 3.42
C GLN A 305 13.40 -11.05 3.05
N ASN A 306 12.87 -11.88 3.95
CA ASN A 306 12.67 -13.30 3.72
C ASN A 306 11.70 -13.56 2.57
N LEU A 307 10.61 -12.79 2.48
CA LEU A 307 9.66 -12.88 1.37
C LEU A 307 10.33 -12.54 0.04
N CYS A 308 11.07 -11.42 -0.02
CA CYS A 308 11.77 -11.00 -1.24
C CYS A 308 12.89 -11.97 -1.66
N ALA A 309 13.50 -12.66 -0.68
CA ALA A 309 14.51 -13.69 -0.97
C ALA A 309 13.90 -15.00 -1.48
N ALA A 310 12.67 -15.32 -1.03
CA ALA A 310 11.97 -16.55 -1.41
C ALA A 310 11.20 -16.43 -2.73
N MET A 311 10.73 -15.23 -3.05
CA MET A 311 9.88 -14.98 -4.21
C MET A 311 10.27 -13.66 -4.89
N ASP A 312 10.53 -13.72 -6.19
CA ASP A 312 10.87 -12.58 -7.04
C ASP A 312 9.90 -12.46 -8.25
N ASP A 313 10.24 -11.63 -9.22
CA ASP A 313 9.42 -11.34 -10.40
C ASP A 313 9.28 -12.50 -11.39
N ARG A 314 10.04 -13.58 -11.23
CA ARG A 314 9.89 -14.83 -12.01
C ARG A 314 8.62 -15.57 -11.64
N TYR A 315 8.18 -15.44 -10.38
CA TYR A 315 6.97 -16.10 -9.93
C TYR A 315 5.73 -15.35 -10.40
N LYS A 316 4.84 -16.08 -11.06
CA LYS A 316 3.56 -15.55 -11.53
C LYS A 316 2.42 -16.24 -10.77
N ARG A 317 1.33 -15.52 -10.62
CA ARG A 317 0.11 -16.08 -10.02
C ARG A 317 -0.32 -17.32 -10.78
N ALA A 318 -0.49 -18.44 -10.09
CA ALA A 318 -0.93 -19.72 -10.65
C ALA A 318 -2.34 -20.07 -10.16
N GLU A 319 -3.09 -20.78 -11.00
CA GLU A 319 -4.35 -21.40 -10.61
C GLU A 319 -4.04 -22.83 -10.13
N PRO A 320 -4.03 -23.10 -8.81
CA PRO A 320 -3.58 -24.39 -8.32
C PRO A 320 -4.69 -25.42 -8.30
N ALA A 321 -4.32 -26.64 -8.67
CA ALA A 321 -5.07 -27.85 -8.34
C ALA A 321 -4.74 -28.33 -6.92
N TYR A 322 -4.69 -27.42 -5.94
CA TYR A 322 -4.29 -27.74 -4.58
C TYR A 322 -5.49 -27.82 -3.65
N ARG A 323 -5.54 -28.85 -2.84
CA ARG A 323 -6.52 -28.99 -1.77
C ARG A 323 -5.82 -28.81 -0.43
N PHE A 324 -6.34 -27.92 0.38
CA PHE A 324 -5.82 -27.64 1.70
C PHE A 324 -6.79 -28.19 2.75
N ARG A 325 -6.28 -29.00 3.67
CA ARG A 325 -7.07 -29.54 4.77
C ARG A 325 -6.42 -29.21 6.11
N VAL A 326 -7.24 -28.81 7.07
CA VAL A 326 -6.83 -28.67 8.47
C VAL A 326 -7.32 -29.88 9.22
N ALA A 327 -6.40 -30.65 9.84
CA ALA A 327 -6.74 -31.90 10.52
C ALA A 327 -7.48 -31.67 11.85
N ASN A 328 -7.33 -30.49 12.46
CA ASN A 328 -7.91 -30.14 13.75
C ASN A 328 -8.60 -28.76 13.76
N PRO A 329 -9.61 -28.56 12.87
CA PRO A 329 -10.26 -27.25 12.72
C PRO A 329 -10.92 -26.73 14.00
N GLY A 330 -11.34 -27.59 14.90
CA GLY A 330 -12.00 -27.20 16.16
C GLY A 330 -11.10 -26.48 17.17
N GLN A 331 -9.78 -26.47 16.96
CA GLN A 331 -8.83 -25.74 17.81
C GLN A 331 -8.67 -24.26 17.44
N PHE A 332 -9.29 -23.84 16.34
CA PHE A 332 -9.16 -22.49 15.79
C PHE A 332 -10.45 -21.70 15.92
N HIS A 333 -11.27 -21.98 16.90
CA HIS A 333 -12.41 -21.14 17.23
C HIS A 333 -11.90 -19.83 17.85
N GLY A 334 -12.33 -18.72 17.32
CA GLY A 334 -12.03 -17.41 17.88
C GLY A 334 -12.44 -17.33 19.34
N ILE A 335 -11.59 -16.72 20.14
CA ILE A 335 -11.90 -16.46 21.54
C ILE A 335 -12.57 -15.09 21.63
N GLY A 336 -13.84 -15.05 22.02
CA GLY A 336 -14.57 -13.84 22.35
C GLY A 336 -15.53 -13.30 21.27
N GLU A 337 -15.87 -12.03 21.35
CA GLU A 337 -16.94 -11.35 20.60
C GLU A 337 -16.84 -11.35 19.05
N TYR A 338 -15.80 -11.99 18.49
CA TYR A 338 -15.46 -11.93 17.07
C TYR A 338 -15.29 -13.32 16.45
N GLU A 339 -16.16 -14.27 16.74
CA GLU A 339 -16.07 -15.62 16.15
C GLU A 339 -16.03 -15.59 14.62
N ASP A 340 -16.79 -14.69 13.98
CA ASP A 340 -16.74 -14.46 12.53
C ASP A 340 -15.39 -13.91 12.03
N ALA A 341 -14.56 -13.38 12.91
CA ALA A 341 -13.24 -12.89 12.58
C ALA A 341 -12.15 -13.97 12.58
N PHE A 342 -12.49 -15.20 12.95
CA PHE A 342 -11.56 -16.32 13.07
C PHE A 342 -12.02 -17.54 12.27
N PRO A 343 -12.09 -17.44 10.95
CA PRO A 343 -12.49 -18.58 10.11
C PRO A 343 -11.47 -19.73 10.29
N SER A 344 -11.97 -20.93 10.43
CA SER A 344 -11.16 -22.15 10.58
C SER A 344 -10.52 -22.63 9.28
N VAL A 345 -10.84 -21.97 8.16
CA VAL A 345 -10.35 -22.33 6.83
C VAL A 345 -9.14 -21.48 6.47
N PRO A 346 -7.96 -22.07 6.28
CA PRO A 346 -6.80 -21.35 5.79
C PRO A 346 -7.01 -20.81 4.37
N LEU A 347 -6.37 -19.69 4.09
CA LEU A 347 -6.22 -19.18 2.74
C LEU A 347 -4.93 -19.71 2.12
N LEU A 348 -4.93 -19.86 0.81
CA LEU A 348 -3.81 -20.30 0.00
C LEU A 348 -3.59 -19.31 -1.13
N ALA A 349 -2.33 -18.91 -1.33
CA ALA A 349 -1.87 -18.21 -2.50
C ALA A 349 -0.79 -19.04 -3.19
N ALA A 350 -0.86 -19.18 -4.50
CA ALA A 350 0.04 -20.03 -5.26
C ALA A 350 0.67 -19.27 -6.43
N TYR A 351 1.96 -19.48 -6.60
CA TYR A 351 2.74 -18.84 -7.64
C TYR A 351 3.65 -19.89 -8.28
N GLU A 352 3.94 -19.72 -9.56
CA GLU A 352 4.78 -20.61 -10.33
C GLU A 352 5.85 -19.82 -11.09
N SER A 353 7.04 -20.39 -11.16
CA SER A 353 8.12 -20.05 -12.08
C SER A 353 8.35 -21.24 -13.03
N GLU A 354 9.33 -21.14 -13.91
CA GLU A 354 9.66 -22.24 -14.86
C GLU A 354 10.05 -23.53 -14.15
N ASP A 355 10.65 -23.45 -12.97
CA ASP A 355 11.29 -24.58 -12.28
C ASP A 355 10.77 -24.81 -10.85
N ALA A 356 9.93 -23.94 -10.32
CA ALA A 356 9.46 -24.01 -8.94
C ALA A 356 8.02 -23.50 -8.75
N ALA A 357 7.35 -24.01 -7.72
CA ALA A 357 6.10 -23.50 -7.22
C ALA A 357 6.29 -22.93 -5.81
N PHE A 358 5.66 -21.80 -5.53
CA PHE A 358 5.62 -21.16 -4.23
C PHE A 358 4.19 -21.13 -3.72
N LEU A 359 3.95 -21.77 -2.56
CA LEU A 359 2.63 -21.87 -1.95
C LEU A 359 2.66 -21.20 -0.59
N ALA A 360 1.96 -20.06 -0.45
CA ALA A 360 1.78 -19.40 0.81
C ALA A 360 0.42 -19.76 1.41
N TYR A 361 0.37 -20.05 2.71
CA TYR A 361 -0.88 -20.32 3.40
C TYR A 361 -0.88 -19.68 4.79
N TRP A 362 -2.07 -19.29 5.24
CA TRP A 362 -2.25 -18.66 6.54
C TRP A 362 -3.71 -18.77 7.00
N LEU A 363 -3.93 -18.62 8.31
CA LEU A 363 -5.27 -18.41 8.85
C LEU A 363 -5.62 -16.92 8.79
N PRO A 364 -6.77 -16.53 8.19
CA PRO A 364 -7.15 -15.13 8.02
C PRO A 364 -7.72 -14.51 9.31
N TRP A 365 -7.06 -14.76 10.43
CA TRP A 365 -7.44 -14.20 11.72
C TRP A 365 -6.98 -12.75 11.86
N ILE A 366 -7.51 -12.05 12.87
CA ILE A 366 -6.87 -10.83 13.35
C ILE A 366 -5.48 -11.23 13.85
N PRO A 367 -4.40 -10.63 13.34
CA PRO A 367 -3.05 -11.03 13.74
C PRO A 367 -2.84 -10.90 15.24
N GLN A 368 -2.26 -11.92 15.83
CA GLN A 368 -1.93 -12.01 17.26
C GLN A 368 -0.42 -11.92 17.47
N GLU A 369 0.01 -11.41 18.64
CA GLU A 369 1.44 -11.33 18.97
C GLU A 369 2.07 -12.72 19.01
N TYR A 370 1.38 -13.66 19.61
CA TYR A 370 1.74 -15.09 19.60
C TYR A 370 0.49 -15.95 19.59
N VAL A 371 0.64 -17.18 19.16
CA VAL A 371 -0.43 -18.19 19.14
C VAL A 371 0.04 -19.40 19.97
N VAL A 372 -0.85 -19.88 20.82
CA VAL A 372 -0.54 -20.98 21.76
C VAL A 372 -0.68 -22.35 21.10
N ASP A 373 -1.47 -22.45 20.03
CA ASP A 373 -1.83 -23.71 19.38
C ASP A 373 -1.26 -23.83 17.97
N PHE A 374 -1.04 -25.08 17.54
CA PHE A 374 -0.55 -25.42 16.21
C PHE A 374 -1.64 -26.14 15.40
N ALA A 375 -1.74 -25.77 14.13
CA ALA A 375 -2.55 -26.50 13.17
C ALA A 375 -1.77 -27.67 12.57
N LYS A 376 -2.38 -28.85 12.51
CA LYS A 376 -1.94 -29.88 11.57
C LYS A 376 -2.57 -29.60 10.22
N VAL A 377 -1.73 -29.31 9.26
CA VAL A 377 -2.14 -28.94 7.92
C VAL A 377 -1.70 -30.03 6.97
N SER A 378 -2.57 -30.48 6.08
CA SER A 378 -2.21 -31.31 4.95
C SER A 378 -2.48 -30.55 3.65
N LEU A 379 -1.51 -30.58 2.76
CA LEU A 379 -1.59 -30.03 1.43
C LEU A 379 -1.61 -31.17 0.40
N GLU A 380 -2.72 -31.31 -0.32
CA GLU A 380 -2.83 -32.26 -1.42
C GLU A 380 -2.53 -31.51 -2.72
N VAL A 381 -1.58 -32.01 -3.50
CA VAL A 381 -1.17 -31.40 -4.76
C VAL A 381 -1.16 -32.45 -5.87
N ASP A 382 -1.64 -32.05 -7.04
CA ASP A 382 -1.72 -32.93 -8.21
C ASP A 382 -0.42 -32.93 -9.06
N VAL A 383 0.60 -32.19 -8.60
CA VAL A 383 1.90 -32.08 -9.27
C VAL A 383 2.98 -32.85 -8.56
N SER A 384 3.97 -33.34 -9.31
CA SER A 384 5.16 -33.96 -8.75
C SER A 384 6.21 -32.90 -8.47
N PHE A 385 6.70 -32.84 -7.25
CA PHE A 385 7.88 -32.05 -6.90
C PHE A 385 8.96 -32.94 -6.26
N LYS A 386 10.20 -32.53 -6.44
CA LYS A 386 11.35 -33.37 -6.04
C LYS A 386 11.72 -33.16 -4.58
N GLU A 387 11.79 -31.94 -4.12
CA GLU A 387 12.30 -31.58 -2.81
C GLU A 387 11.45 -30.42 -2.23
N PRO A 388 10.28 -30.73 -1.65
CA PRO A 388 9.46 -29.69 -1.05
C PRO A 388 10.13 -29.20 0.24
N LEU A 389 10.18 -27.88 0.37
CA LEU A 389 10.68 -27.19 1.56
C LEU A 389 9.57 -26.39 2.21
N LEU A 390 9.59 -26.29 3.52
CA LEU A 390 8.76 -25.36 4.27
C LEU A 390 9.61 -24.21 4.77
N MET A 391 9.23 -23.00 4.42
CA MET A 391 9.90 -21.79 4.90
C MET A 391 8.97 -21.02 5.85
N ASP A 392 9.43 -20.79 7.06
CA ASP A 392 8.82 -19.80 7.96
C ASP A 392 9.32 -18.41 7.58
N LEU A 393 8.48 -17.63 6.91
CA LEU A 393 8.84 -16.29 6.44
C LEU A 393 9.06 -15.27 7.59
N ILE A 394 8.56 -15.54 8.79
CA ILE A 394 8.82 -14.65 9.95
C ILE A 394 10.27 -14.80 10.43
N THR A 395 10.74 -16.04 10.55
CA THR A 395 12.07 -16.33 11.09
C THR A 395 13.14 -16.56 10.00
N GLY A 396 12.73 -16.85 8.77
CA GLY A 396 13.62 -17.26 7.68
C GLY A 396 14.11 -18.71 7.78
N MET A 397 13.60 -19.48 8.74
CA MET A 397 13.97 -20.88 8.89
C MET A 397 13.38 -21.74 7.78
N VAL A 398 14.19 -22.67 7.26
CA VAL A 398 13.79 -23.60 6.21
C VAL A 398 13.85 -25.03 6.76
N TYR A 399 12.79 -25.77 6.52
CA TYR A 399 12.62 -27.15 7.00
C TYR A 399 12.41 -28.10 5.83
N SER A 400 12.96 -29.29 5.93
CA SER A 400 12.57 -30.41 5.06
C SER A 400 11.17 -30.90 5.44
N ILE A 401 10.42 -31.35 4.44
CA ILE A 401 9.06 -31.84 4.64
C ILE A 401 9.00 -33.31 4.22
N ASP A 402 8.43 -34.14 5.11
CA ASP A 402 8.12 -35.53 4.76
C ASP A 402 6.97 -35.60 3.78
N VAL A 403 7.22 -36.21 2.62
CA VAL A 403 6.21 -36.46 1.61
C VAL A 403 5.58 -37.83 1.82
N VAL A 404 4.32 -37.86 2.21
CA VAL A 404 3.54 -39.09 2.24
C VAL A 404 2.82 -39.24 0.92
N THR A 405 3.04 -40.35 0.22
CA THR A 405 2.33 -40.68 -1.02
C THR A 405 1.27 -41.76 -0.72
N PRO A 406 0.02 -41.42 -0.46
CA PRO A 406 -1.06 -42.43 -0.41
C PRO A 406 -1.53 -42.75 -1.82
N GLY A 407 -1.52 -43.99 -2.16
CA GLY A 407 -2.18 -44.71 -3.29
C GLY A 407 -2.46 -44.05 -4.65
N SER A 408 -2.94 -42.83 -4.72
CA SER A 408 -3.25 -42.14 -5.99
C SER A 408 -3.17 -40.61 -5.90
N GLY A 409 -2.75 -40.04 -4.78
CA GLY A 409 -2.53 -38.59 -4.55
C GLY A 409 -1.31 -38.37 -3.68
N LYS A 410 -0.60 -37.31 -3.92
CA LYS A 410 0.54 -36.93 -3.08
C LYS A 410 0.07 -35.98 -1.98
N SER A 411 0.21 -36.39 -0.73
CA SER A 411 -0.09 -35.54 0.41
C SER A 411 1.21 -35.14 1.10
N VAL A 412 1.37 -33.89 1.40
CA VAL A 412 2.48 -33.36 2.18
C VAL A 412 1.97 -32.99 3.57
N PHE A 413 2.56 -33.55 4.60
CA PHE A 413 2.21 -33.18 5.97
C PHE A 413 3.33 -32.33 6.55
N ALA A 414 2.98 -31.13 6.95
CA ALA A 414 3.89 -30.28 7.73
C ALA A 414 3.33 -30.12 9.13
N LYS A 415 4.14 -30.42 10.15
CA LYS A 415 3.89 -30.00 11.52
C LYS A 415 4.56 -28.64 11.67
N LEU A 416 3.76 -27.59 11.65
CA LEU A 416 4.25 -26.25 11.83
C LEU A 416 4.47 -25.95 13.32
N PRO A 417 5.56 -25.26 13.66
CA PRO A 417 5.76 -24.73 14.99
C PRO A 417 4.81 -23.58 15.33
#